data_8d598147e6498451a67085add6daab80
#
_entry.id   8d598147e6498451a67085add6daab80
#
_cell.length_a   1.000
_cell.length_b   1.000
_cell.length_c   1.000
_cell.angle_alpha   90.00
_cell.angle_beta   90.00
_cell.angle_gamma   90.00
#
_symmetry.space_group_name_H-M   'P 1'
#
loop_
_entity.id
_entity.type
_entity.pdbx_description
1 polymer ?
#
loop_
_entity_poly.entity_id
_entity_poly.type
_entity_poly.pdbx_seq_one_letter_code
_entity_poly.pdbx_strand_id
1 'polypeptide(L)'
;MTDIVAIIPARSGSKSLINKNIKYLSGHPLIAYSIAAAKISKKIGRVIVSTNSKEYAEIAKQYGAEVPFIRPDKYSTDTATDKDFLVHAMNWFKESEGCTPEYWVHLRPTTPLRNIKVIDSAINEITQDKKATSLRSGHKAPESPLK
;
A
#
# COMPACT_ATOMS: atom_id res chain seq x y z
N MET A 1 20.01 3.97 -8.95
CA MET A 1 19.01 4.54 -8.01
C MET A 1 18.14 3.40 -7.54
N THR A 2 17.94 3.24 -6.26
CA THR A 2 17.13 2.16 -5.68
C THR A 2 15.68 2.32 -6.11
N ASP A 3 15.10 1.28 -6.73
CA ASP A 3 13.71 1.30 -7.19
C ASP A 3 12.77 0.96 -6.01
N ILE A 4 12.09 1.99 -5.48
CA ILE A 4 11.23 1.89 -4.31
C ILE A 4 9.80 2.25 -4.72
N VAL A 5 8.90 1.29 -4.60
CA VAL A 5 7.48 1.43 -4.97
C VAL A 5 6.60 1.31 -3.73
N ALA A 6 5.71 2.26 -3.51
CA ALA A 6 4.62 2.10 -2.56
C ALA A 6 3.49 1.28 -3.18
N ILE A 7 2.98 0.31 -2.44
CA ILE A 7 1.78 -0.44 -2.81
C ILE A 7 0.68 -0.23 -1.75
N ILE A 8 -0.50 0.17 -2.22
CA ILE A 8 -1.66 0.47 -1.40
C ILE A 8 -2.78 -0.50 -1.76
N PRO A 9 -3.06 -1.52 -0.93
CA PRO A 9 -4.14 -2.45 -1.19
C PRO A 9 -5.50 -1.84 -0.84
N ALA A 10 -6.41 -1.81 -1.79
CA ALA A 10 -7.74 -1.25 -1.62
C ALA A 10 -8.80 -2.12 -2.29
N ARG A 11 -9.06 -3.31 -1.73
CA ARG A 11 -10.16 -4.15 -2.24
C ARG A 11 -11.52 -3.51 -1.96
N SER A 12 -12.47 -3.71 -2.84
CA SER A 12 -13.90 -3.48 -2.60
C SER A 12 -14.51 -4.63 -1.77
N GLY A 13 -15.74 -4.47 -1.35
CA GLY A 13 -16.48 -5.56 -0.66
C GLY A 13 -16.04 -5.80 0.79
N SER A 14 -15.61 -4.77 1.50
CA SER A 14 -15.37 -4.85 2.94
C SER A 14 -16.67 -5.15 3.71
N LYS A 15 -16.69 -6.25 4.50
CA LYS A 15 -17.87 -6.67 5.27
C LYS A 15 -18.14 -5.79 6.49
N SER A 16 -17.08 -5.35 7.18
CA SER A 16 -17.22 -4.56 8.40
C SER A 16 -17.70 -3.14 8.16
N LEU A 17 -17.35 -2.55 7.04
CA LEU A 17 -17.76 -1.23 6.61
C LEU A 17 -17.76 -1.17 5.09
N ILE A 18 -18.95 -1.05 4.50
CA ILE A 18 -19.12 -1.01 3.04
C ILE A 18 -18.31 0.16 2.46
N ASN A 19 -17.54 -0.14 1.41
CA ASN A 19 -16.71 0.85 0.70
C ASN A 19 -15.71 1.59 1.61
N LYS A 20 -15.20 0.92 2.65
CA LYS A 20 -14.33 1.51 3.67
C LYS A 20 -13.20 2.35 3.07
N ASN A 21 -12.50 1.84 2.06
CA ASN A 21 -11.31 2.48 1.51
C ASN A 21 -11.60 3.79 0.75
N ILE A 22 -12.83 4.01 0.32
CA ILE A 22 -13.27 5.24 -0.34
C ILE A 22 -14.23 6.08 0.52
N LYS A 23 -14.51 5.68 1.75
CA LYS A 23 -15.26 6.53 2.69
C LYS A 23 -14.49 7.80 3.00
N TYR A 24 -15.24 8.89 3.08
CA TYR A 24 -14.68 10.21 3.34
C TYR A 24 -14.27 10.37 4.81
N LEU A 25 -13.08 10.85 5.01
CA LEU A 25 -12.52 11.30 6.27
C LEU A 25 -12.04 12.74 6.07
N SER A 26 -12.61 13.70 6.80
CA SER A 26 -12.23 15.12 6.70
C SER A 26 -12.13 15.63 5.25
N GLY A 27 -13.12 15.31 4.40
CA GLY A 27 -13.24 15.83 3.04
C GLY A 27 -12.53 15.02 1.95
N HIS A 28 -11.81 13.94 2.28
CA HIS A 28 -11.11 13.10 1.30
C HIS A 28 -11.41 11.61 1.53
N PRO A 29 -11.45 10.78 0.48
CA PRO A 29 -11.60 9.34 0.63
C PRO A 29 -10.39 8.75 1.38
N LEU A 30 -10.63 7.73 2.20
CA LEU A 30 -9.62 7.16 3.09
C LEU A 30 -8.32 6.75 2.36
N ILE A 31 -8.44 6.20 1.15
CA ILE A 31 -7.29 5.83 0.32
C ILE A 31 -6.38 7.01 -0.03
N ALA A 32 -6.93 8.21 -0.15
CA ALA A 32 -6.19 9.42 -0.52
C ALA A 32 -5.08 9.77 0.47
N TYR A 33 -5.28 9.49 1.75
CA TYR A 33 -4.27 9.75 2.79
C TYR A 33 -3.01 8.89 2.60
N SER A 34 -3.18 7.61 2.26
CA SER A 34 -2.03 6.73 1.98
C SER A 34 -1.33 7.12 0.68
N ILE A 35 -2.07 7.53 -0.34
CA ILE A 35 -1.52 8.03 -1.60
C ILE A 35 -0.72 9.30 -1.34
N ALA A 36 -1.28 10.26 -0.62
CA ALA A 36 -0.61 11.51 -0.28
C ALA A 36 0.68 11.27 0.52
N ALA A 37 0.63 10.41 1.55
CA ALA A 37 1.80 10.07 2.36
C ALA A 37 2.93 9.46 1.49
N ALA A 38 2.59 8.57 0.56
CA ALA A 38 3.55 7.98 -0.36
C ALA A 38 4.15 9.02 -1.32
N LYS A 39 3.33 9.93 -1.85
CA LYS A 39 3.77 10.97 -2.80
C LYS A 39 4.63 12.06 -2.18
N ILE A 40 4.42 12.36 -0.89
CA ILE A 40 5.21 13.37 -0.16
C ILE A 40 6.57 12.77 0.29
N SER A 41 6.67 11.45 0.43
CA SER A 41 7.95 10.78 0.72
C SER A 41 9.00 11.15 -0.32
N LYS A 42 10.21 11.45 0.14
CA LYS A 42 11.36 11.74 -0.73
C LYS A 42 12.06 10.49 -1.25
N LYS A 43 11.62 9.32 -0.81
CA LYS A 43 12.26 8.04 -1.08
C LYS A 43 11.45 7.15 -2.02
N ILE A 44 10.14 7.36 -2.09
CA ILE A 44 9.23 6.55 -2.92
C ILE A 44 9.19 7.13 -4.33
N GLY A 45 9.54 6.30 -5.31
CA GLY A 45 9.55 6.71 -6.73
C GLY A 45 8.18 6.60 -7.39
N ARG A 46 7.41 5.55 -7.06
CA ARG A 46 6.09 5.28 -7.66
C ARG A 46 5.08 4.89 -6.60
N VAL A 47 3.82 5.20 -6.84
CA VAL A 47 2.71 4.89 -5.93
C VAL A 47 1.66 4.09 -6.68
N ILE A 48 1.55 2.81 -6.36
CA ILE A 48 0.65 1.85 -7.00
C ILE A 48 -0.52 1.55 -6.07
N VAL A 49 -1.73 1.60 -6.59
CA VAL A 49 -2.92 1.10 -5.90
C VAL A 49 -3.34 -0.23 -6.51
N SER A 50 -3.44 -1.26 -5.66
CA SER A 50 -3.94 -2.57 -6.04
C SER A 50 -5.40 -2.72 -5.60
N THR A 51 -6.32 -2.71 -6.56
CA THR A 51 -7.76 -2.82 -6.34
C THR A 51 -8.43 -3.72 -7.37
N ASN A 52 -9.54 -4.35 -6.99
CA ASN A 52 -10.44 -5.09 -7.89
C ASN A 52 -11.60 -4.23 -8.40
N SER A 53 -11.70 -2.98 -7.98
CA SER A 53 -12.80 -2.07 -8.34
C SER A 53 -12.33 -0.99 -9.31
N LYS A 54 -13.03 -0.86 -10.44
CA LYS A 54 -12.79 0.23 -11.41
C LYS A 54 -13.05 1.60 -10.78
N GLU A 55 -14.09 1.72 -9.95
CA GLU A 55 -14.41 2.95 -9.21
C GLU A 55 -13.26 3.38 -8.32
N TYR A 56 -12.71 2.44 -7.52
CA TYR A 56 -11.56 2.72 -6.65
C TYR A 56 -10.32 3.09 -7.45
N ALA A 57 -10.13 2.45 -8.61
CA ALA A 57 -9.05 2.75 -9.51
C ALA A 57 -9.10 4.20 -10.03
N GLU A 58 -10.29 4.66 -10.46
CA GLU A 58 -10.46 6.05 -10.93
C GLU A 58 -10.24 7.06 -9.79
N ILE A 59 -10.77 6.80 -8.60
CA ILE A 59 -10.51 7.64 -7.43
C ILE A 59 -9.00 7.69 -7.14
N ALA A 60 -8.32 6.56 -7.11
CA ALA A 60 -6.88 6.51 -6.85
C ALA A 60 -6.07 7.32 -7.87
N LYS A 61 -6.41 7.23 -9.15
CA LYS A 61 -5.77 8.01 -10.23
C LYS A 61 -5.99 9.52 -10.05
N GLN A 62 -7.20 9.95 -9.64
CA GLN A 62 -7.49 11.37 -9.36
C GLN A 62 -6.58 11.93 -8.26
N TYR A 63 -6.17 11.11 -7.29
CA TYR A 63 -5.20 11.48 -6.25
C TYR A 63 -3.73 11.24 -6.64
N GLY A 64 -3.50 10.85 -7.90
CA GLY A 64 -2.17 10.76 -8.49
C GLY A 64 -1.43 9.45 -8.24
N ALA A 65 -2.15 8.38 -7.90
CA ALA A 65 -1.59 7.02 -7.89
C ALA A 65 -1.68 6.38 -9.27
N GLU A 66 -0.81 5.43 -9.52
CA GLU A 66 -0.89 4.54 -10.67
C GLU A 66 -1.79 3.34 -10.32
N VAL A 67 -2.60 2.91 -11.29
CA VAL A 67 -3.37 1.67 -11.21
C VAL A 67 -3.14 0.90 -12.51
N PRO A 68 -1.99 0.24 -12.63
CA PRO A 68 -1.58 -0.38 -13.90
C PRO A 68 -2.36 -1.67 -14.21
N PHE A 69 -3.05 -2.23 -13.23
CA PHE A 69 -3.85 -3.44 -13.35
C PHE A 69 -5.10 -3.37 -12.48
N ILE A 70 -6.12 -4.14 -12.84
CA ILE A 70 -7.23 -4.46 -11.94
C ILE A 70 -6.95 -5.82 -11.31
N ARG A 71 -6.90 -5.86 -9.98
CA ARG A 71 -6.63 -7.08 -9.24
C ARG A 71 -7.75 -8.10 -9.45
N PRO A 72 -7.45 -9.35 -9.86
CA PRO A 72 -8.44 -10.40 -10.00
C PRO A 72 -9.18 -10.69 -8.68
N ASP A 73 -10.48 -11.00 -8.77
CA ASP A 73 -11.33 -11.23 -7.60
C ASP A 73 -10.81 -12.35 -6.69
N LYS A 74 -10.18 -13.39 -7.25
CA LYS A 74 -9.55 -14.46 -6.47
C LYS A 74 -8.51 -13.97 -5.45
N TYR A 75 -7.89 -12.81 -5.69
CA TYR A 75 -6.93 -12.16 -4.79
C TYR A 75 -7.58 -11.02 -3.96
N SER A 76 -8.90 -10.91 -4.02
CA SER A 76 -9.67 -9.85 -3.35
C SER A 76 -10.74 -10.39 -2.41
N THR A 77 -10.73 -11.69 -2.13
CA THR A 77 -11.65 -12.36 -1.20
C THR A 77 -11.36 -11.98 0.25
N ASP A 78 -12.27 -12.31 1.16
CA ASP A 78 -12.07 -12.09 2.60
C ASP A 78 -10.94 -12.93 3.19
N THR A 79 -10.62 -14.05 2.56
CA THR A 79 -9.54 -14.97 2.94
C THR A 79 -8.22 -14.67 2.22
N ALA A 80 -8.24 -13.80 1.23
CA ALA A 80 -7.02 -13.39 0.53
C ALA A 80 -6.08 -12.65 1.48
N THR A 81 -4.81 -13.04 1.44
CA THR A 81 -3.76 -12.50 2.30
C THR A 81 -3.03 -11.33 1.64
N ASP A 82 -2.20 -10.62 2.42
CA ASP A 82 -1.32 -9.59 1.86
C ASP A 82 -0.34 -10.18 0.83
N LYS A 83 0.07 -11.43 1.00
CA LYS A 83 0.93 -12.14 0.05
C LYS A 83 0.29 -12.24 -1.34
N ASP A 84 -1.02 -12.49 -1.41
CA ASP A 84 -1.71 -12.71 -2.68
C ASP A 84 -1.66 -11.46 -3.58
N PHE A 85 -1.97 -10.28 -3.06
CA PHE A 85 -1.91 -9.07 -3.87
C PHE A 85 -0.48 -8.61 -4.15
N LEU A 86 0.48 -8.86 -3.24
CA LEU A 86 1.89 -8.54 -3.46
C LEU A 86 2.47 -9.42 -4.57
N VAL A 87 2.26 -10.73 -4.52
CA VAL A 87 2.71 -11.66 -5.57
C VAL A 87 2.07 -11.32 -6.91
N HIS A 88 0.78 -10.97 -6.93
CA HIS A 88 0.10 -10.53 -8.15
C HIS A 88 0.78 -9.27 -8.74
N ALA A 89 1.06 -8.27 -7.90
CA ALA A 89 1.74 -7.06 -8.35
C ALA A 89 3.16 -7.35 -8.87
N MET A 90 3.93 -8.16 -8.15
CA MET A 90 5.29 -8.54 -8.56
C MET A 90 5.30 -9.27 -9.91
N ASN A 91 4.38 -10.20 -10.13
CA ASN A 91 4.25 -10.92 -11.39
C ASN A 91 3.89 -9.95 -12.52
N TRP A 92 2.95 -9.04 -12.28
CA TRP A 92 2.59 -8.02 -13.27
C TRP A 92 3.81 -7.17 -13.68
N PHE A 93 4.59 -6.68 -12.73
CA PHE A 93 5.80 -5.90 -13.01
C PHE A 93 6.80 -6.71 -13.84
N LYS A 94 7.03 -7.97 -13.47
CA LYS A 94 7.94 -8.87 -14.18
C LYS A 94 7.48 -9.12 -15.61
N GLU A 95 6.19 -9.35 -15.83
CA GLU A 95 5.62 -9.66 -17.13
C GLU A 95 5.48 -8.41 -18.02
N SER A 96 5.12 -7.27 -17.47
CA SER A 96 4.79 -6.05 -18.21
C SER A 96 5.97 -5.08 -18.34
N GLU A 97 6.85 -5.01 -17.32
CA GLU A 97 7.99 -4.09 -17.29
C GLU A 97 9.36 -4.79 -17.33
N GLY A 98 9.36 -6.13 -17.33
CA GLY A 98 10.58 -6.94 -17.41
C GLY A 98 11.43 -6.97 -16.12
N CYS A 99 11.03 -6.24 -15.07
CA CYS A 99 11.72 -6.18 -13.79
C CYS A 99 10.72 -6.05 -12.65
N THR A 100 11.19 -6.25 -11.42
CA THR A 100 10.41 -6.00 -10.21
C THR A 100 11.10 -4.92 -9.38
N PRO A 101 10.35 -4.02 -8.71
CA PRO A 101 10.91 -3.08 -7.76
C PRO A 101 11.79 -3.76 -6.71
N GLU A 102 12.89 -3.12 -6.34
CA GLU A 102 13.82 -3.66 -5.36
C GLU A 102 13.20 -3.64 -3.95
N TYR A 103 12.45 -2.57 -3.62
CA TYR A 103 11.76 -2.45 -2.34
C TYR A 103 10.29 -2.09 -2.52
N TRP A 104 9.45 -2.71 -1.67
CA TRP A 104 8.03 -2.48 -1.61
C TRP A 104 7.64 -1.84 -0.28
N VAL A 105 7.02 -0.67 -0.34
CA VAL A 105 6.48 0.03 0.84
C VAL A 105 4.98 -0.23 0.92
N HIS A 106 4.56 -1.09 1.83
CA HIS A 106 3.16 -1.45 2.00
C HIS A 106 2.44 -0.43 2.91
N LEU A 107 1.51 0.34 2.35
CA LEU A 107 0.75 1.37 3.06
C LEU A 107 -0.75 1.06 3.03
N ARG A 108 -1.28 0.53 4.12
CA ARG A 108 -2.72 0.22 4.23
C ARG A 108 -3.55 1.50 4.38
N PRO A 109 -4.70 1.65 3.66
CA PRO A 109 -5.60 2.80 3.80
C PRO A 109 -6.13 2.98 5.23
N THR A 110 -6.27 1.89 5.99
CA THR A 110 -6.82 1.89 7.36
C THR A 110 -5.93 2.56 8.41
N THR A 111 -4.75 3.02 8.02
CA THR A 111 -3.89 3.86 8.87
C THR A 111 -3.66 5.19 8.14
N PRO A 112 -4.63 6.12 8.15
CA PRO A 112 -4.57 7.32 7.33
C PRO A 112 -3.54 8.35 7.83
N LEU A 113 -3.39 8.48 9.13
CA LEU A 113 -2.50 9.48 9.74
C LEU A 113 -1.11 8.91 9.92
N ARG A 114 -0.22 9.15 8.95
CA ARG A 114 1.17 8.69 8.97
C ARG A 114 2.15 9.84 9.07
N ASN A 115 3.21 9.61 9.83
CA ASN A 115 4.36 10.49 9.82
C ASN A 115 5.31 10.10 8.68
N ILE A 116 5.44 10.98 7.68
CA ILE A 116 6.23 10.75 6.48
C ILE A 116 7.73 10.60 6.81
N LYS A 117 8.23 11.32 7.83
CA LYS A 117 9.62 11.17 8.29
C LYS A 117 9.91 9.75 8.78
N VAL A 118 8.93 9.09 9.39
CA VAL A 118 9.07 7.69 9.82
C VAL A 118 9.13 6.76 8.62
N ILE A 119 8.33 7.00 7.57
CA ILE A 119 8.40 6.23 6.32
C ILE A 119 9.79 6.38 5.69
N ASP A 120 10.28 7.61 5.51
CA ASP A 120 11.58 7.87 4.90
C ASP A 120 12.73 7.29 5.73
N SER A 121 12.64 7.36 7.06
CA SER A 121 13.63 6.77 7.97
C SER A 121 13.65 5.24 7.84
N ALA A 122 12.48 4.59 7.84
CA ALA A 122 12.37 3.15 7.68
C ALA A 122 12.94 2.67 6.32
N ILE A 123 12.69 3.42 5.26
CA ILE A 123 13.28 3.13 3.94
C ILE A 123 14.81 3.25 3.99
N ASN A 124 15.34 4.30 4.61
CA ASN A 124 16.80 4.45 4.76
C ASN A 124 17.40 3.27 5.51
N GLU A 125 16.78 2.86 6.60
CA GLU A 125 17.25 1.76 7.44
C GLU A 125 17.29 0.44 6.68
N ILE A 126 16.18 0.05 6.04
CA ILE A 126 16.12 -1.21 5.28
C ILE A 126 17.06 -1.22 4.07
N THR A 127 17.27 -0.10 3.41
CA THR A 127 18.17 -0.03 2.24
C THR A 127 19.64 -0.10 2.62
N GLN A 128 20.01 0.29 3.85
CA GLN A 128 21.36 0.21 4.38
C GLN A 128 21.69 -1.17 4.99
N ASP A 129 20.74 -1.84 5.59
CA ASP A 129 20.92 -3.17 6.17
C ASP A 129 20.75 -4.26 5.09
N LYS A 130 21.90 -4.69 4.54
CA LYS A 130 21.93 -5.74 3.49
C LYS A 130 21.53 -7.13 3.98
N LYS A 131 21.38 -7.34 5.29
CA LYS A 131 20.95 -8.63 5.88
C LYS A 131 19.45 -8.65 6.13
N ALA A 132 18.82 -7.50 6.34
CA ALA A 132 17.40 -7.42 6.58
C ALA A 132 16.61 -7.62 5.27
N THR A 133 15.59 -8.47 5.33
CA THR A 133 14.66 -8.72 4.22
C THR A 133 13.32 -8.01 4.38
N SER A 134 13.03 -7.50 5.57
CA SER A 134 11.82 -6.74 5.86
C SER A 134 12.01 -5.84 7.08
N LEU A 135 11.25 -4.73 7.10
CA LEU A 135 11.15 -3.84 8.24
C LEU A 135 9.68 -3.56 8.51
N ARG A 136 9.28 -3.59 9.78
CA ARG A 136 7.91 -3.25 10.19
C ARG A 136 7.96 -2.22 11.30
N SER A 137 7.08 -1.23 11.21
CA SER A 137 6.85 -0.29 12.30
C SER A 137 5.94 -0.91 13.36
N GLY A 138 6.16 -0.54 14.60
CA GLY A 138 5.34 -0.98 15.73
C GLY A 138 5.35 0.07 16.84
N HIS A 139 4.45 -0.08 17.78
CA HIS A 139 4.41 0.71 19.02
C HIS A 139 4.11 -0.22 20.19
N LYS A 140 4.45 0.24 21.39
CA LYS A 140 4.15 -0.53 22.59
C LYS A 140 2.63 -0.67 22.73
N ALA A 141 2.17 -1.91 22.92
CA ALA A 141 0.75 -2.16 23.13
C ALA A 141 0.27 -1.43 24.41
N PRO A 142 -0.88 -0.73 24.37
CA PRO A 142 -1.41 -0.04 25.55
C PRO A 142 -1.86 -1.02 26.64
N GLU A 143 -2.20 -2.25 26.25
CA GLU A 143 -2.64 -3.31 27.16
C GLU A 143 -1.90 -4.63 26.89
N SER A 144 -1.82 -5.48 27.92
CA SER A 144 -1.26 -6.83 27.78
C SER A 144 -2.15 -7.67 26.86
N PRO A 145 -1.57 -8.39 25.88
CA PRO A 145 -2.33 -9.31 25.01
C PRO A 145 -2.84 -10.57 25.77
N LEU A 146 -2.49 -10.69 27.05
CA LEU A 146 -2.85 -11.85 27.90
C LEU A 146 -3.97 -11.54 28.89
N LYS A 147 -4.81 -10.54 28.62
CA LYS A 147 -6.05 -10.30 29.36
C LYS A 147 -7.22 -11.00 28.69
#